data_8873858ec982a82013d9deb4e543567c
#
_entry.id   8873858ec982a82013d9deb4e543567c
#
_cell.length_a   1.000
_cell.length_b   1.000
_cell.length_c   1.000
_cell.angle_alpha   90.00
_cell.angle_beta   90.00
_cell.angle_gamma   90.00
#
_symmetry.space_group_name_H-M   'P 1'
#
loop_
_entity.id
_entity.type
_entity.pdbx_description
1 polymer ?
#
loop_
_entity_poly.entity_id
_entity_poly.type
_entity_poly.pdbx_seq_one_letter_code
_entity_poly.pdbx_strand_id
1 'polypeptide(L)'
;MHKKDARRLHEEALVIDAHNDSIVALIRRGNLRLDGVQRSDYAEREGAVAYLRQYIRPLGEGIQLDIGKMRQGGLNAAFFAVDCTRPWGNHLLYLMDALGYFFQEVEEFGADILIAHSASDIERAHAENKLAAILAVENSDALEKSPHVLPLLHRLGVRAMTLTHSTRSWAGDGCEVEGGSGLTGFGRRLVEQLNELGIVVDVSHLNEPGFWDVVKMTDAPFMATHSCCRALCEHPRNLRDE
;
A
#
# COMPACT_ATOMS: atom_id res chain seq x y z
N MET A 1 -8.59 -27.24 -15.88
CA MET A 1 -8.28 -26.11 -16.79
C MET A 1 -6.95 -26.39 -17.46
N HIS A 2 -6.89 -26.39 -18.81
CA HIS A 2 -5.62 -26.61 -19.51
C HIS A 2 -4.67 -25.42 -19.34
N LYS A 3 -3.33 -25.66 -19.28
CA LYS A 3 -2.33 -24.57 -19.13
C LYS A 3 -2.49 -23.45 -20.19
N LYS A 4 -2.91 -23.80 -21.41
CA LYS A 4 -3.19 -22.82 -22.47
C LYS A 4 -4.40 -21.91 -22.16
N ASP A 5 -5.43 -22.46 -21.50
CA ASP A 5 -6.63 -21.69 -21.15
C ASP A 5 -6.35 -20.73 -20.01
N ALA A 6 -5.53 -21.14 -19.02
CA ALA A 6 -5.12 -20.30 -17.92
C ALA A 6 -4.27 -19.09 -18.40
N ARG A 7 -3.34 -19.34 -19.32
CA ARG A 7 -2.49 -18.29 -19.88
C ARG A 7 -3.32 -17.29 -20.69
N ARG A 8 -4.21 -17.77 -21.54
CA ARG A 8 -5.11 -16.90 -22.32
C ARG A 8 -5.99 -16.05 -21.41
N LEU A 9 -6.58 -16.64 -20.35
CA LEU A 9 -7.38 -15.90 -19.39
C LEU A 9 -6.56 -14.80 -18.70
N HIS A 10 -5.31 -15.10 -18.32
CA HIS A 10 -4.41 -14.12 -17.71
C HIS A 10 -4.05 -12.98 -18.67
N GLU A 11 -3.82 -13.30 -19.95
CA GLU A 11 -3.49 -12.31 -20.99
C GLU A 11 -4.70 -11.42 -21.35
N GLU A 12 -5.93 -11.93 -21.22
CA GLU A 12 -7.18 -11.20 -21.51
C GLU A 12 -7.70 -10.43 -20.29
N ALA A 13 -7.28 -10.78 -19.07
CA ALA A 13 -7.75 -10.17 -17.84
C ALA A 13 -6.99 -8.89 -17.48
N LEU A 14 -7.66 -7.94 -16.82
CA LEU A 14 -7.01 -6.84 -16.13
C LEU A 14 -6.46 -7.38 -14.79
N VAL A 15 -5.15 -7.56 -14.71
CA VAL A 15 -4.48 -8.16 -13.55
C VAL A 15 -3.97 -7.06 -12.62
N ILE A 16 -4.47 -7.06 -11.39
CA ILE A 16 -4.13 -6.06 -10.38
C ILE A 16 -3.55 -6.75 -9.15
N ASP A 17 -2.35 -6.33 -8.75
CA ASP A 17 -1.77 -6.69 -7.45
C ASP A 17 -2.35 -5.79 -6.36
N ALA A 18 -2.95 -6.39 -5.33
CA ALA A 18 -3.66 -5.65 -4.31
C ALA A 18 -2.76 -5.00 -3.25
N HIS A 19 -1.49 -5.42 -3.16
CA HIS A 19 -0.54 -4.82 -2.20
C HIS A 19 0.91 -5.16 -2.53
N ASN A 20 1.76 -4.15 -2.56
CA ASN A 20 3.20 -4.34 -2.58
C ASN A 20 3.92 -3.17 -1.90
N ASP A 21 5.07 -3.47 -1.29
CA ASP A 21 5.96 -2.53 -0.61
C ASP A 21 7.10 -2.04 -1.49
N SER A 22 6.90 -1.97 -2.81
CA SER A 22 8.01 -1.61 -3.71
C SER A 22 8.56 -0.21 -3.42
N ILE A 23 7.72 0.78 -3.07
CA ILE A 23 8.19 2.11 -2.69
C ILE A 23 9.17 2.00 -1.51
N VAL A 24 8.77 1.28 -0.49
CA VAL A 24 9.58 1.07 0.72
C VAL A 24 10.88 0.33 0.36
N ALA A 25 10.82 -0.69 -0.49
CA ALA A 25 11.98 -1.45 -0.92
C ALA A 25 12.96 -0.60 -1.74
N LEU A 26 12.48 0.23 -2.66
CA LEU A 26 13.29 1.14 -3.46
C LEU A 26 14.08 2.10 -2.58
N ILE A 27 13.43 2.71 -1.61
CA ILE A 27 14.05 3.68 -0.68
C ILE A 27 15.03 2.98 0.27
N ARG A 28 14.64 1.85 0.87
CA ARG A 28 15.44 1.10 1.83
C ARG A 28 16.76 0.56 1.24
N ARG A 29 16.81 0.35 -0.06
CA ARG A 29 17.99 -0.17 -0.76
C ARG A 29 18.88 0.89 -1.40
N GLY A 30 18.74 2.12 -0.96
CA GLY A 30 19.61 3.16 -1.45
C GLY A 30 19.07 3.85 -2.70
N ASN A 31 17.76 4.14 -2.73
CA ASN A 31 17.11 4.81 -3.84
C ASN A 31 17.31 4.06 -5.16
N LEU A 32 16.82 2.83 -5.20
CA LEU A 32 16.74 2.08 -6.46
C LEU A 32 15.71 2.73 -7.37
N ARG A 33 15.96 2.66 -8.66
CA ARG A 33 15.01 3.07 -9.69
C ARG A 33 13.89 2.05 -9.85
N LEU A 34 12.78 2.45 -10.46
CA LEU A 34 11.67 1.55 -10.78
C LEU A 34 12.04 0.38 -11.72
N ASP A 35 13.15 0.49 -12.46
CA ASP A 35 13.72 -0.61 -13.24
C ASP A 35 14.63 -1.53 -12.41
N GLY A 36 14.75 -1.28 -11.10
CA GLY A 36 15.57 -2.06 -10.19
C GLY A 36 17.07 -1.71 -10.20
N VAL A 37 17.48 -0.71 -10.97
CA VAL A 37 18.87 -0.27 -11.06
C VAL A 37 19.22 0.70 -9.93
N GLN A 38 20.41 0.55 -9.35
CA GLN A 38 20.92 1.46 -8.33
C GLN A 38 21.18 2.86 -8.92
N ARG A 39 20.70 3.92 -8.27
CA ARG A 39 21.03 5.29 -8.65
C ARG A 39 22.51 5.60 -8.33
N SER A 40 23.19 6.20 -9.29
CA SER A 40 24.57 6.66 -9.12
C SER A 40 24.68 7.89 -8.20
N ASP A 41 23.63 8.69 -8.13
CA ASP A 41 23.51 9.93 -7.35
C ASP A 41 22.93 9.71 -5.94
N TYR A 42 22.98 8.47 -5.47
CA TYR A 42 22.42 8.06 -4.20
C TYR A 42 22.87 8.92 -3.00
N ALA A 43 24.16 9.24 -2.94
CA ALA A 43 24.73 10.01 -1.83
C ALA A 43 24.24 11.49 -1.81
N GLU A 44 23.80 12.01 -2.95
CA GLU A 44 23.32 13.39 -3.08
C GLU A 44 21.84 13.54 -2.72
N ARG A 45 21.12 12.41 -2.61
CA ARG A 45 19.69 12.35 -2.31
C ARG A 45 19.40 11.91 -0.87
N GLU A 46 20.31 12.23 0.04
CA GLU A 46 20.08 11.94 1.45
C GLU A 46 18.96 12.81 2.03
N GLY A 47 17.78 12.22 2.18
CA GLY A 47 16.65 12.82 2.88
C GLY A 47 16.43 12.20 4.25
N ALA A 48 15.31 12.48 4.87
CA ALA A 48 14.88 11.89 6.15
C ALA A 48 14.93 10.35 6.15
N VAL A 49 14.81 9.75 4.98
CA VAL A 49 14.87 8.30 4.79
C VAL A 49 16.27 7.72 5.02
N ALA A 50 17.35 8.46 4.75
CA ALA A 50 18.71 8.00 5.02
C ALA A 50 18.91 7.66 6.51
N TYR A 51 18.32 8.47 7.39
CA TYR A 51 18.30 8.22 8.83
C TYR A 51 17.58 6.91 9.17
N LEU A 52 16.47 6.60 8.51
CA LEU A 52 15.67 5.40 8.74
C LEU A 52 16.32 4.12 8.23
N ARG A 53 17.23 4.21 7.25
CA ARG A 53 17.95 3.04 6.69
C ARG A 53 18.84 2.34 7.68
N GLN A 54 19.37 3.02 8.67
CA GLN A 54 20.22 2.44 9.71
C GLN A 54 19.51 1.34 10.51
N TYR A 55 18.18 1.35 10.52
CA TYR A 55 17.34 0.45 11.31
C TYR A 55 16.63 -0.61 10.48
N ILE A 56 16.90 -0.67 9.18
CA ILE A 56 16.19 -1.56 8.28
C ILE A 56 17.10 -2.73 7.90
N ARG A 57 16.62 -3.94 8.15
CA ARG A 57 17.33 -5.16 7.76
C ARG A 57 17.56 -5.16 6.24
N PRO A 58 18.75 -5.55 5.75
CA PRO A 58 18.97 -5.76 4.34
C PRO A 58 17.96 -6.79 3.86
N LEU A 59 17.01 -6.36 3.05
CA LEU A 59 16.18 -7.27 2.28
C LEU A 59 17.10 -7.91 1.26
N GLY A 60 17.20 -9.22 1.13
CA GLY A 60 18.07 -9.95 0.21
C GLY A 60 18.52 -9.24 -1.08
N GLU A 61 19.14 -9.87 -2.02
CA GLU A 61 19.58 -9.25 -3.27
C GLU A 61 18.40 -8.92 -4.19
N GLY A 62 18.35 -7.70 -4.75
CA GLY A 62 17.32 -7.25 -5.69
C GLY A 62 15.94 -6.94 -5.05
N ILE A 63 15.09 -6.22 -5.73
CA ILE A 63 13.68 -6.00 -5.39
C ILE A 63 12.80 -7.08 -6.03
N GLN A 64 11.71 -7.45 -5.37
CA GLN A 64 10.82 -8.49 -5.88
C GLN A 64 9.98 -8.01 -7.06
N LEU A 65 9.65 -6.72 -7.11
CA LEU A 65 8.81 -6.11 -8.13
C LEU A 65 9.50 -4.86 -8.70
N ASP A 66 9.71 -4.86 -10.01
CA ASP A 66 10.16 -3.74 -10.83
C ASP A 66 9.34 -3.71 -12.13
N ILE A 67 9.45 -2.65 -12.92
CA ILE A 67 8.70 -2.51 -14.19
C ILE A 67 8.89 -3.72 -15.10
N GLY A 68 10.11 -4.23 -15.22
CA GLY A 68 10.40 -5.40 -16.07
C GLY A 68 9.68 -6.66 -15.60
N LYS A 69 9.71 -6.93 -14.29
CA LYS A 69 9.01 -8.09 -13.68
C LYS A 69 7.50 -7.94 -13.74
N MET A 70 6.96 -6.74 -13.51
CA MET A 70 5.52 -6.48 -13.67
C MET A 70 5.05 -6.79 -15.08
N ARG A 71 5.77 -6.31 -16.12
CA ARG A 71 5.47 -6.61 -17.52
C ARG A 71 5.62 -8.10 -17.82
N GLN A 72 6.69 -8.74 -17.36
CA GLN A 72 6.91 -10.18 -17.56
C GLN A 72 5.82 -11.02 -16.88
N GLY A 73 5.34 -10.59 -15.70
CA GLY A 73 4.26 -11.22 -14.96
C GLY A 73 2.86 -10.91 -15.51
N GLY A 74 2.73 -10.00 -16.47
CA GLY A 74 1.43 -9.61 -17.04
C GLY A 74 0.58 -8.75 -16.11
N LEU A 75 1.18 -8.04 -15.13
CA LEU A 75 0.48 -7.08 -14.30
C LEU A 75 0.08 -5.84 -15.12
N ASN A 76 -1.12 -5.33 -14.89
CA ASN A 76 -1.62 -4.10 -15.49
C ASN A 76 -1.64 -2.96 -14.47
N ALA A 77 -1.92 -3.26 -13.20
CA ALA A 77 -1.92 -2.30 -12.12
C ALA A 77 -1.42 -2.92 -10.82
N ALA A 78 -1.01 -2.08 -9.88
CA ALA A 78 -0.66 -2.53 -8.53
C ALA A 78 -0.91 -1.42 -7.50
N PHE A 79 -1.30 -1.84 -6.30
CA PHE A 79 -1.34 -0.96 -5.14
C PHE A 79 0.07 -0.85 -4.55
N PHE A 80 0.68 0.32 -4.71
CA PHE A 80 1.97 0.65 -4.15
C PHE A 80 1.79 1.28 -2.78
N ALA A 81 2.08 0.51 -1.73
CA ALA A 81 1.93 0.94 -0.36
C ALA A 81 3.21 1.57 0.20
N VAL A 82 3.02 2.55 1.07
CA VAL A 82 4.07 3.03 1.97
C VAL A 82 3.73 2.54 3.37
N ASP A 83 4.45 1.52 3.85
CA ASP A 83 4.37 1.08 5.24
C ASP A 83 4.98 2.12 6.16
N CYS A 84 4.12 2.79 6.93
CA CYS A 84 4.48 3.83 7.88
C CYS A 84 4.70 3.31 9.30
N THR A 85 4.78 2.00 9.50
CA THR A 85 5.02 1.39 10.80
C THR A 85 6.44 1.68 11.28
N ARG A 86 6.56 2.46 12.33
CA ARG A 86 7.84 2.87 12.92
C ARG A 86 7.77 2.84 14.44
N PRO A 87 8.83 2.43 15.13
CA PRO A 87 8.90 2.46 16.59
C PRO A 87 9.11 3.86 17.17
N TRP A 88 9.33 4.87 16.37
CA TRP A 88 9.55 6.28 16.71
C TRP A 88 8.70 7.17 15.80
N GLY A 89 8.47 8.43 16.18
CA GLY A 89 7.68 9.41 15.44
C GLY A 89 8.20 9.73 14.02
N ASN A 90 7.67 10.80 13.41
CA ASN A 90 7.93 11.23 12.03
C ASN A 90 7.31 10.33 10.94
N HIS A 91 6.21 9.69 11.25
CA HIS A 91 5.49 8.85 10.27
C HIS A 91 5.06 9.64 9.04
N LEU A 92 4.51 10.85 9.24
CA LEU A 92 4.10 11.72 8.13
C LEU A 92 5.28 12.16 7.27
N LEU A 93 6.40 12.56 7.88
CA LEU A 93 7.59 12.97 7.11
C LEU A 93 8.12 11.80 6.28
N TYR A 94 8.15 10.60 6.85
CA TYR A 94 8.56 9.41 6.12
C TYR A 94 7.63 9.11 4.94
N LEU A 95 6.31 9.19 5.13
CA LEU A 95 5.33 9.02 4.07
C LEU A 95 5.55 10.03 2.94
N MET A 96 5.70 11.30 3.28
CA MET A 96 5.87 12.37 2.29
C MET A 96 7.18 12.23 1.49
N ASP A 97 8.27 11.87 2.15
CA ASP A 97 9.55 11.61 1.49
C ASP A 97 9.47 10.39 0.54
N ALA A 98 8.83 9.32 1.00
CA ALA A 98 8.60 8.10 0.22
C ALA A 98 7.74 8.36 -1.02
N LEU A 99 6.63 9.06 -0.87
CA LEU A 99 5.76 9.45 -1.98
C LEU A 99 6.48 10.41 -2.93
N GLY A 100 7.21 11.39 -2.40
CA GLY A 100 7.99 12.34 -3.20
C GLY A 100 9.03 11.63 -4.07
N TYR A 101 9.75 10.65 -3.51
CA TYR A 101 10.66 9.81 -4.27
C TYR A 101 9.92 9.02 -5.37
N PHE A 102 8.80 8.39 -5.04
CA PHE A 102 8.04 7.59 -6.00
C PHE A 102 7.46 8.45 -7.14
N PHE A 103 6.99 9.67 -6.85
CA PHE A 103 6.55 10.61 -7.89
C PHE A 103 7.67 10.93 -8.89
N GLN A 104 8.90 11.17 -8.42
CA GLN A 104 10.05 11.43 -9.29
C GLN A 104 10.35 10.21 -10.16
N GLU A 105 10.27 9.00 -9.59
CA GLU A 105 10.45 7.77 -10.35
C GLU A 105 9.37 7.59 -11.43
N VAL A 106 8.10 7.81 -11.09
CA VAL A 106 7.01 7.72 -12.06
C VAL A 106 7.14 8.78 -13.16
N GLU A 107 7.63 9.98 -12.85
CA GLU A 107 7.90 11.02 -13.84
C GLU A 107 9.03 10.59 -14.81
N GLU A 108 10.11 10.03 -14.29
CA GLU A 108 11.22 9.51 -15.08
C GLU A 108 10.80 8.35 -15.99
N PHE A 109 9.95 7.46 -15.47
CA PHE A 109 9.43 6.28 -16.20
C PHE A 109 8.03 6.50 -16.79
N GLY A 110 7.63 7.73 -17.09
CA GLY A 110 6.27 8.06 -17.54
C GLY A 110 5.84 7.43 -18.87
N ALA A 111 6.79 6.86 -19.65
CA ALA A 111 6.49 6.03 -20.80
C ALA A 111 5.93 4.65 -20.40
N ASP A 112 6.26 4.14 -19.22
CA ASP A 112 5.99 2.78 -18.76
C ASP A 112 4.93 2.70 -17.68
N ILE A 113 4.76 3.74 -16.85
CA ILE A 113 3.89 3.74 -15.67
C ILE A 113 3.24 5.11 -15.48
N LEU A 114 2.04 5.12 -14.93
CA LEU A 114 1.36 6.33 -14.48
C LEU A 114 0.69 6.12 -13.11
N ILE A 115 0.44 7.21 -12.39
CA ILE A 115 -0.35 7.16 -11.15
C ILE A 115 -1.83 7.19 -11.51
N ALA A 116 -2.57 6.18 -11.03
CA ALA A 116 -4.01 6.08 -11.23
C ALA A 116 -4.77 6.76 -10.08
N HIS A 117 -5.61 7.71 -10.41
CA HIS A 117 -6.52 8.39 -9.49
C HIS A 117 -7.94 7.84 -9.54
N SER A 118 -8.25 7.00 -10.53
CA SER A 118 -9.57 6.44 -10.79
C SER A 118 -9.48 5.11 -11.55
N ALA A 119 -10.56 4.35 -11.59
CA ALA A 119 -10.66 3.13 -12.42
C ALA A 119 -10.41 3.43 -13.90
N SER A 120 -10.90 4.57 -14.41
CA SER A 120 -10.65 4.98 -15.81
C SER A 120 -9.18 5.27 -16.10
N ASP A 121 -8.38 5.66 -15.12
CA ASP A 121 -6.93 5.78 -15.31
C ASP A 121 -6.26 4.42 -15.46
N ILE A 122 -6.75 3.39 -14.76
CA ILE A 122 -6.25 2.01 -14.90
C ILE A 122 -6.58 1.48 -16.31
N GLU A 123 -7.82 1.68 -16.76
CA GLU A 123 -8.25 1.30 -18.10
C GLU A 123 -7.45 2.03 -19.19
N ARG A 124 -7.22 3.33 -19.01
CA ARG A 124 -6.39 4.13 -19.92
C ARG A 124 -4.94 3.64 -19.92
N ALA A 125 -4.34 3.38 -18.78
CA ALA A 125 -2.99 2.84 -18.69
C ALA A 125 -2.87 1.52 -19.47
N HIS A 126 -3.83 0.62 -19.26
CA HIS A 126 -3.88 -0.65 -19.98
C HIS A 126 -3.98 -0.44 -21.50
N ALA A 127 -4.86 0.46 -21.96
CA ALA A 127 -5.01 0.78 -23.37
C ALA A 127 -3.75 1.41 -23.99
N GLU A 128 -2.99 2.17 -23.20
CA GLU A 128 -1.72 2.78 -23.60
C GLU A 128 -0.51 1.83 -23.40
N ASN A 129 -0.73 0.59 -23.00
CA ASN A 129 0.31 -0.39 -22.64
C ASN A 129 1.26 0.13 -21.55
N LYS A 130 0.71 0.84 -20.56
CA LYS A 130 1.39 1.30 -19.36
C LYS A 130 0.92 0.53 -18.14
N LEU A 131 1.72 0.55 -17.11
CA LEU A 131 1.35 0.10 -15.77
C LEU A 131 0.61 1.21 -15.03
N ALA A 132 -0.38 0.85 -14.21
CA ALA A 132 -1.07 1.79 -13.34
C ALA A 132 -0.61 1.62 -11.88
N ALA A 133 -0.04 2.66 -11.29
CA ALA A 133 0.29 2.70 -9.88
C ALA A 133 -0.86 3.30 -9.08
N ILE A 134 -1.44 2.54 -8.16
CA ILE A 134 -2.47 2.98 -7.22
C ILE A 134 -1.76 3.23 -5.89
N LEU A 135 -1.74 4.48 -5.42
CA LEU A 135 -1.04 4.81 -4.18
C LEU A 135 -1.85 4.35 -2.97
N ALA A 136 -1.16 3.69 -2.04
CA ALA A 136 -1.72 3.25 -0.77
C ALA A 136 -0.84 3.66 0.41
N VAL A 137 -1.46 3.79 1.58
CA VAL A 137 -0.76 4.01 2.84
C VAL A 137 -1.05 2.84 3.76
N GLU A 138 -0.01 2.19 4.24
CA GLU A 138 -0.13 1.16 5.25
C GLU A 138 0.19 1.73 6.62
N ASN A 139 -0.76 1.60 7.54
CA ASN A 139 -0.80 2.15 8.88
C ASN A 139 -1.15 3.66 8.94
N SER A 140 -2.35 3.94 9.44
CA SER A 140 -2.90 5.28 9.57
C SER A 140 -2.18 6.20 10.57
N ASP A 141 -1.18 5.69 11.30
CA ASP A 141 -0.32 6.52 12.16
C ASP A 141 0.41 7.60 11.37
N ALA A 142 0.55 7.41 10.05
CA ALA A 142 1.02 8.43 9.11
C ALA A 142 0.23 9.75 9.16
N LEU A 143 -1.02 9.72 9.60
CA LEU A 143 -1.85 10.93 9.71
C LEU A 143 -1.53 11.78 10.94
N GLU A 144 -0.76 11.26 11.91
CA GLU A 144 -0.45 11.95 13.19
C GLU A 144 -1.72 12.48 13.89
N LYS A 145 -2.85 11.80 13.70
CA LYS A 145 -4.21 12.19 14.11
C LYS A 145 -4.72 13.53 13.54
N SER A 146 -4.07 14.09 12.53
CA SER A 146 -4.51 15.32 11.89
C SER A 146 -5.67 15.08 10.93
N PRO A 147 -6.80 15.77 11.08
CA PRO A 147 -7.93 15.62 10.16
C PRO A 147 -7.67 16.25 8.78
N HIS A 148 -6.60 17.05 8.65
CA HIS A 148 -6.28 17.78 7.42
C HIS A 148 -5.30 17.04 6.50
N VAL A 149 -4.60 16.03 7.01
CA VAL A 149 -3.61 15.26 6.23
C VAL A 149 -4.29 14.34 5.23
N LEU A 150 -5.37 13.66 5.60
CA LEU A 150 -6.06 12.72 4.72
C LEU A 150 -6.58 13.37 3.41
N PRO A 151 -7.25 14.53 3.42
CA PRO A 151 -7.64 15.22 2.18
C PRO A 151 -6.45 15.63 1.30
N LEU A 152 -5.27 15.92 1.88
CA LEU A 152 -4.06 16.18 1.11
C LEU A 152 -3.54 14.91 0.45
N LEU A 153 -3.49 13.79 1.17
CA LEU A 153 -3.08 12.50 0.61
C LEU A 153 -4.01 12.07 -0.53
N HIS A 154 -5.32 12.28 -0.40
CA HIS A 154 -6.27 12.05 -1.49
C HIS A 154 -5.95 12.87 -2.74
N ARG A 155 -5.61 14.16 -2.59
CA ARG A 155 -5.20 15.04 -3.70
C ARG A 155 -3.89 14.59 -4.34
N LEU A 156 -2.97 14.02 -3.56
CA LEU A 156 -1.74 13.40 -4.04
C LEU A 156 -1.97 12.05 -4.76
N GLY A 157 -3.17 11.51 -4.71
CA GLY A 157 -3.52 10.28 -5.42
C GLY A 157 -3.63 9.02 -4.56
N VAL A 158 -3.53 9.13 -3.24
CA VAL A 158 -3.79 7.98 -2.34
C VAL A 158 -5.23 7.52 -2.50
N ARG A 159 -5.42 6.21 -2.72
CA ARG A 159 -6.73 5.58 -2.96
C ARG A 159 -7.03 4.40 -2.06
N ALA A 160 -6.09 3.95 -1.24
CA ALA A 160 -6.33 2.96 -0.20
C ALA A 160 -5.54 3.30 1.06
N MET A 161 -6.07 2.91 2.22
CA MET A 161 -5.39 3.08 3.50
C MET A 161 -5.71 1.92 4.44
N THR A 162 -4.65 1.29 4.96
CA THR A 162 -4.73 0.30 6.03
C THR A 162 -4.84 1.03 7.37
N LEU A 163 -5.79 0.64 8.20
CA LEU A 163 -6.08 1.35 9.46
C LEU A 163 -4.97 1.15 10.50
N THR A 164 -4.41 -0.06 10.56
CA THR A 164 -3.38 -0.46 11.53
C THR A 164 -2.28 -1.23 10.80
N HIS A 165 -1.16 -1.47 11.47
CA HIS A 165 -0.30 -2.61 11.22
C HIS A 165 -0.58 -3.69 12.30
N SER A 166 0.29 -4.65 12.51
CA SER A 166 0.06 -5.76 13.45
C SER A 166 -0.09 -5.34 14.92
N THR A 167 0.47 -4.20 15.30
CA THR A 167 0.45 -3.65 16.66
C THR A 167 -0.64 -2.59 16.83
N ARG A 168 -0.69 -1.99 18.03
CA ARG A 168 -1.63 -0.89 18.32
C ARG A 168 -1.27 0.37 17.53
N SER A 169 -2.28 1.00 16.92
CA SER A 169 -2.21 2.30 16.26
C SER A 169 -3.19 3.30 16.86
N TRP A 170 -3.17 4.54 16.38
CA TRP A 170 -4.18 5.53 16.77
C TRP A 170 -5.60 5.16 16.34
N ALA A 171 -5.75 4.40 15.24
CA ALA A 171 -7.06 4.01 14.72
C ALA A 171 -7.68 2.83 15.46
N GLY A 172 -6.87 1.91 15.98
CA GLY A 172 -7.36 0.71 16.64
C GLY A 172 -6.24 -0.27 16.96
N ASP A 173 -6.60 -1.47 17.30
CA ASP A 173 -5.68 -2.54 17.60
C ASP A 173 -5.44 -3.43 16.38
N GLY A 174 -4.16 -3.71 16.10
CA GLY A 174 -3.75 -4.68 15.10
C GLY A 174 -3.94 -6.11 15.58
N CYS A 175 -3.79 -7.05 14.66
CA CYS A 175 -4.09 -8.47 14.86
C CYS A 175 -3.22 -9.17 15.91
N GLU A 176 -2.06 -8.62 16.26
CA GLU A 176 -1.15 -9.20 17.27
C GLU A 176 -1.38 -8.63 18.68
N VAL A 177 -2.36 -7.72 18.86
CA VAL A 177 -2.68 -7.18 20.17
C VAL A 177 -3.57 -8.14 20.93
N GLU A 178 -3.02 -8.83 21.93
CA GLU A 178 -3.78 -9.74 22.80
C GLU A 178 -4.86 -8.98 23.58
N GLY A 179 -6.09 -9.52 23.58
CA GLY A 179 -7.23 -8.88 24.25
C GLY A 179 -7.59 -7.51 23.71
N GLY A 180 -7.17 -7.21 22.48
CA GLY A 180 -7.39 -5.93 21.85
C GLY A 180 -8.88 -5.59 21.69
N SER A 181 -9.18 -4.30 21.73
CA SER A 181 -10.50 -3.73 21.42
C SER A 181 -10.59 -3.37 19.93
N GLY A 182 -11.76 -2.99 19.46
CA GLY A 182 -11.97 -2.55 18.08
C GLY A 182 -11.39 -1.17 17.77
N LEU A 183 -12.06 -0.44 16.91
CA LEU A 183 -11.65 0.90 16.50
C LEU A 183 -11.75 1.90 17.65
N THR A 184 -10.77 2.78 17.76
CA THR A 184 -10.83 3.95 18.64
C THR A 184 -11.83 4.99 18.10
N GLY A 185 -12.13 6.02 18.91
CA GLY A 185 -12.92 7.15 18.42
C GLY A 185 -12.27 7.87 17.23
N PHE A 186 -10.92 7.89 17.13
CA PHE A 186 -10.22 8.40 15.96
C PHE A 186 -10.41 7.46 14.76
N GLY A 187 -10.25 6.14 14.97
CA GLY A 187 -10.41 5.15 13.89
C GLY A 187 -11.80 5.18 13.27
N ARG A 188 -12.86 5.34 14.07
CA ARG A 188 -14.22 5.47 13.57
C ARG A 188 -14.39 6.70 12.66
N ARG A 189 -13.93 7.87 13.11
CA ARG A 189 -13.97 9.09 12.27
C ARG A 189 -13.10 8.95 11.01
N LEU A 190 -11.99 8.23 11.12
CA LEU A 190 -11.14 7.96 9.96
C LEU A 190 -11.86 7.11 8.91
N VAL A 191 -12.56 6.05 9.30
CA VAL A 191 -13.36 5.23 8.37
C VAL A 191 -14.42 6.08 7.66
N GLU A 192 -15.15 6.94 8.41
CA GLU A 192 -16.11 7.88 7.83
C GLU A 192 -15.45 8.80 6.78
N GLN A 193 -14.32 9.42 7.11
CA GLN A 193 -13.59 10.31 6.19
C GLN A 193 -13.03 9.58 4.95
N LEU A 194 -12.53 8.34 5.11
CA LEU A 194 -12.07 7.53 3.99
C LEU A 194 -13.22 7.27 3.00
N ASN A 195 -14.39 6.90 3.51
CA ASN A 195 -15.58 6.67 2.70
C ASN A 195 -16.04 7.95 1.99
N GLU A 196 -16.10 9.10 2.70
CA GLU A 196 -16.45 10.39 2.11
C GLU A 196 -15.53 10.83 0.97
N LEU A 197 -14.23 10.52 1.08
CA LEU A 197 -13.23 10.85 0.07
C LEU A 197 -13.12 9.80 -1.05
N GLY A 198 -13.79 8.64 -0.91
CA GLY A 198 -13.62 7.53 -1.86
C GLY A 198 -12.24 6.86 -1.78
N ILE A 199 -11.60 6.90 -0.61
CA ILE A 199 -10.39 6.13 -0.32
C ILE A 199 -10.84 4.77 0.25
N VAL A 200 -10.38 3.69 -0.36
CA VAL A 200 -10.73 2.32 0.07
C VAL A 200 -10.13 2.02 1.44
N VAL A 201 -10.99 1.60 2.36
CA VAL A 201 -10.54 1.08 3.66
C VAL A 201 -9.93 -0.30 3.46
N ASP A 202 -8.68 -0.49 3.88
CA ASP A 202 -8.04 -1.79 3.92
C ASP A 202 -8.03 -2.33 5.35
N VAL A 203 -8.66 -3.47 5.55
CA VAL A 203 -8.76 -4.14 6.86
C VAL A 203 -7.65 -5.16 7.11
N SER A 204 -6.68 -5.26 6.20
CA SER A 204 -5.47 -6.03 6.46
C SER A 204 -4.81 -5.57 7.75
N HIS A 205 -4.23 -6.48 8.53
CA HIS A 205 -3.64 -6.24 9.85
C HIS A 205 -4.61 -5.88 10.98
N LEU A 206 -5.85 -5.49 10.70
CA LEU A 206 -6.79 -5.13 11.75
C LEU A 206 -7.18 -6.37 12.57
N ASN A 207 -7.37 -6.20 13.87
CA ASN A 207 -7.88 -7.28 14.71
C ASN A 207 -9.37 -7.58 14.43
N GLU A 208 -9.84 -8.74 14.84
CA GLU A 208 -11.23 -9.18 14.58
C GLU A 208 -12.29 -8.21 15.12
N PRO A 209 -12.20 -7.65 16.36
CA PRO A 209 -13.15 -6.63 16.81
C PRO A 209 -13.18 -5.38 15.92
N GLY A 210 -12.01 -4.90 15.46
CA GLY A 210 -11.90 -3.77 14.56
C GLY A 210 -12.48 -4.05 13.18
N PHE A 211 -12.28 -5.26 12.64
CA PHE A 211 -12.91 -5.70 11.39
C PHE A 211 -14.43 -5.58 11.48
N TRP A 212 -15.04 -6.12 12.54
CA TRP A 212 -16.49 -6.05 12.73
C TRP A 212 -17.01 -4.63 12.99
N ASP A 213 -16.17 -3.76 13.55
CA ASP A 213 -16.50 -2.34 13.65
C ASP A 213 -16.57 -1.70 12.26
N VAL A 214 -15.63 -1.99 11.34
CA VAL A 214 -15.68 -1.49 9.95
C VAL A 214 -16.91 -2.02 9.23
N VAL A 215 -17.19 -3.32 9.32
CA VAL A 215 -18.39 -3.94 8.70
C VAL A 215 -19.69 -3.25 9.13
N LYS A 216 -19.80 -2.86 10.40
CA LYS A 216 -20.99 -2.21 10.95
C LYS A 216 -21.11 -0.73 10.59
N MET A 217 -20.00 -0.10 10.22
CA MET A 217 -19.94 1.36 10.04
C MET A 217 -20.03 1.80 8.58
N THR A 218 -19.74 0.92 7.63
CA THR A 218 -19.64 1.31 6.22
C THR A 218 -20.56 0.48 5.33
N ASP A 219 -21.25 1.18 4.43
CA ASP A 219 -21.94 0.57 3.28
C ASP A 219 -21.05 0.63 2.00
N ALA A 220 -19.89 1.32 2.08
CA ALA A 220 -18.93 1.38 0.99
C ALA A 220 -18.09 0.08 0.92
N PRO A 221 -17.65 -0.33 -0.27
CA PRO A 221 -16.74 -1.45 -0.39
C PRO A 221 -15.42 -1.20 0.35
N PHE A 222 -14.92 -2.21 1.04
CA PHE A 222 -13.61 -2.24 1.66
C PHE A 222 -12.83 -3.47 1.20
N MET A 223 -11.54 -3.54 1.46
CA MET A 223 -10.65 -4.60 1.00
C MET A 223 -9.87 -5.22 2.16
N ALA A 224 -9.46 -6.46 1.97
CA ALA A 224 -8.37 -7.11 2.70
C ALA A 224 -7.27 -7.40 1.68
N THR A 225 -6.40 -6.44 1.44
CA THR A 225 -5.45 -6.45 0.32
C THR A 225 -4.45 -7.60 0.40
N HIS A 226 -4.03 -7.99 1.61
CA HIS A 226 -3.02 -9.01 1.82
C HIS A 226 -3.26 -9.84 3.09
N SER A 227 -4.47 -10.39 3.23
CA SER A 227 -4.84 -11.38 4.24
C SER A 227 -5.05 -12.76 3.61
N CYS A 228 -4.84 -13.83 4.39
CA CYS A 228 -5.10 -15.19 3.96
C CYS A 228 -6.36 -15.77 4.65
N CYS A 229 -6.73 -17.00 4.28
CA CYS A 229 -7.84 -17.72 4.89
C CYS A 229 -7.41 -18.36 6.21
N ARG A 230 -8.11 -18.05 7.29
CA ARG A 230 -7.81 -18.60 8.63
C ARG A 230 -8.05 -20.09 8.69
N ALA A 231 -9.01 -20.59 7.95
CA ALA A 231 -9.27 -22.04 7.86
C ALA A 231 -8.08 -22.84 7.31
N LEU A 232 -7.21 -22.22 6.49
CA LEU A 232 -6.01 -22.86 5.95
C LEU A 232 -4.78 -22.66 6.85
N CYS A 233 -4.72 -21.56 7.58
CA CYS A 233 -3.62 -21.24 8.48
C CYS A 233 -4.17 -20.45 9.68
N GLU A 234 -4.23 -21.13 10.84
CA GLU A 234 -4.71 -20.50 12.08
C GLU A 234 -3.71 -19.45 12.57
N HIS A 235 -3.96 -18.21 12.18
CA HIS A 235 -3.17 -17.06 12.58
C HIS A 235 -4.10 -15.83 12.71
N PRO A 236 -3.93 -14.95 13.71
CA PRO A 236 -4.78 -13.78 13.90
C PRO A 236 -4.73 -12.80 12.72
N ARG A 237 -3.69 -12.87 11.88
CA ARG A 237 -3.52 -12.09 10.64
C ARG A 237 -4.50 -12.48 9.54
N ASN A 238 -5.09 -13.68 9.62
CA ASN A 238 -5.94 -14.25 8.59
C ASN A 238 -7.42 -14.05 8.91
N LEU A 239 -8.22 -13.89 7.86
CA LEU A 239 -9.66 -13.70 7.96
C LEU A 239 -10.38 -15.05 8.09
N ARG A 240 -11.49 -15.05 8.84
CA ARG A 240 -12.42 -16.16 8.93
C ARG A 240 -13.31 -16.23 7.68
N ASP A 241 -13.93 -17.37 7.45
CA ASP A 241 -14.81 -17.59 6.30
C ASP A 241 -16.25 -17.07 6.54
N GLU A 242 -16.57 -16.58 7.77
CA GLU A 242 -17.90 -16.13 8.20
C GLU A 242 -18.19 -14.67 7.79
#